data_d7988203c81b851ec8812d9c8eec3186
#
_entry.id   d7988203c81b851ec8812d9c8eec3186
#
_cell.length_a   1.000
_cell.length_b   1.000
_cell.length_c   1.000
_cell.angle_alpha   90.00
_cell.angle_beta   90.00
_cell.angle_gamma   90.00
#
_symmetry.space_group_name_H-M   'P 1'
#
loop_
_entity.id
_entity.type
_entity.pdbx_description
1 polymer ?
#
loop_
_entity_poly.entity_id
_entity_poly.type
_entity_poly.pdbx_seq_one_letter_code
_entity_poly.pdbx_strand_id
1 'polypeptide(L)'
;MPSDFNIINALNYLAQLPALLLWLIFLMENIMITILVLFFGKIIHQKYSEAPFVPYHYVAREWKICAWTNILNTVVTYAGFKLWEHGYVIIGIDISLIIITDFLLLFIAMDFLMFIFHYCIHQTFLYKIVHQLHHQAINPKPIDLFILHPLETISFGALWLILLTLFHFNIYSVVIYLIINVVFGLTGHLGIEPLPVKVRSLPLIKYLGTSSFHHNHHLKEEYNFGFYTSIWDRLFGTFKS
;
A
#
# COMPACT_ATOMS: atom_id res chain seq x y z
N MET A 1 -2.22 30.68 25.53
CA MET A 1 -1.35 29.67 24.92
C MET A 1 -2.15 29.05 23.81
N PRO A 2 -1.64 28.88 22.59
CA PRO A 2 -2.38 28.14 21.57
C PRO A 2 -2.55 26.74 22.12
N SER A 3 -3.77 26.22 22.06
CA SER A 3 -4.09 24.85 22.44
C SER A 3 -3.20 23.92 21.64
N ASP A 4 -2.37 23.13 22.35
CA ASP A 4 -1.52 22.12 21.74
C ASP A 4 -2.40 21.25 20.82
N PHE A 5 -2.06 21.26 19.52
CA PHE A 5 -2.73 20.43 18.55
C PHE A 5 -2.43 18.98 18.89
N ASN A 6 -3.38 18.37 19.58
CA ASN A 6 -3.28 16.96 19.94
C ASN A 6 -4.06 16.16 18.90
N ILE A 7 -3.44 15.12 18.34
CA ILE A 7 -4.03 14.26 17.33
C ILE A 7 -5.36 13.65 17.77
N ILE A 8 -5.52 13.37 19.08
CA ILE A 8 -6.79 12.90 19.67
C ILE A 8 -7.89 13.96 19.54
N ASN A 9 -7.55 15.24 19.76
CA ASN A 9 -8.53 16.31 19.59
C ASN A 9 -8.98 16.43 18.13
N ALA A 10 -8.07 16.22 17.16
CA ALA A 10 -8.40 16.19 15.75
C ALA A 10 -9.33 15.00 15.41
N LEU A 11 -9.02 13.81 15.91
CA LEU A 11 -9.86 12.62 15.71
C LEU A 11 -11.25 12.79 16.33
N ASN A 12 -11.32 13.34 17.56
CA ASN A 12 -12.59 13.62 18.25
C ASN A 12 -13.41 14.70 17.49
N TYR A 13 -12.76 15.69 16.89
CA TYR A 13 -13.42 16.66 16.04
C TYR A 13 -14.01 15.99 14.80
N LEU A 14 -13.24 15.12 14.12
CA LEU A 14 -13.72 14.36 12.99
C LEU A 14 -14.94 13.47 13.36
N ALA A 15 -14.94 12.87 14.54
CA ALA A 15 -16.05 12.05 15.02
C ALA A 15 -17.37 12.82 15.21
N GLN A 16 -17.30 14.15 15.37
CA GLN A 16 -18.50 15.01 15.50
C GLN A 16 -19.07 15.45 14.14
N LEU A 17 -18.35 15.21 13.04
CA LEU A 17 -18.81 15.61 11.71
C LEU A 17 -19.96 14.72 11.22
N PRO A 18 -20.88 15.28 10.40
CA PRO A 18 -21.84 14.46 9.69
C PRO A 18 -21.16 13.36 8.87
N ALA A 19 -21.72 12.14 8.89
CA ALA A 19 -21.12 10.97 8.25
C ALA A 19 -20.73 11.21 6.76
N LEU A 20 -21.56 11.92 6.01
CA LEU A 20 -21.26 12.28 4.62
C LEU A 20 -20.02 13.18 4.50
N LEU A 21 -19.88 14.18 5.37
CA LEU A 21 -18.74 15.08 5.35
C LEU A 21 -17.44 14.34 5.70
N LEU A 22 -17.49 13.50 6.73
CA LEU A 22 -16.35 12.64 7.12
C LEU A 22 -15.95 11.71 5.97
N TRP A 23 -16.91 11.07 5.31
CA TRP A 23 -16.64 10.21 4.16
C TRP A 23 -16.01 10.98 2.99
N LEU A 24 -16.49 12.21 2.70
CA LEU A 24 -15.92 13.07 1.67
C LEU A 24 -14.47 13.49 2.01
N ILE A 25 -14.15 13.75 3.28
CA ILE A 25 -12.77 14.04 3.73
C ILE A 25 -11.87 12.86 3.42
N PHE A 26 -12.26 11.63 3.77
CA PHE A 26 -11.47 10.42 3.47
C PHE A 26 -11.39 10.13 1.96
N LEU A 27 -12.42 10.45 1.18
CA LEU A 27 -12.35 10.35 -0.28
C LEU A 27 -11.33 11.33 -0.85
N MET A 28 -11.32 12.58 -0.37
CA MET A 28 -10.33 13.58 -0.79
C MET A 28 -8.90 13.18 -0.41
N GLU A 29 -8.70 12.58 0.77
CA GLU A 29 -7.41 12.00 1.18
C GLU A 29 -6.94 10.93 0.19
N ASN A 30 -7.78 9.94 -0.14
CA ASN A 30 -7.43 8.86 -1.07
C ASN A 30 -7.15 9.40 -2.49
N ILE A 31 -7.94 10.37 -2.97
CA ILE A 31 -7.68 11.03 -4.26
C ILE A 31 -6.35 11.78 -4.23
N MET A 32 -6.03 12.48 -3.14
CA MET A 32 -4.77 13.18 -2.99
C MET A 32 -3.58 12.21 -3.00
N ILE A 33 -3.68 11.08 -2.31
CA ILE A 33 -2.66 10.02 -2.35
C ILE A 33 -2.47 9.53 -3.79
N THR A 34 -3.54 9.28 -4.53
CA THR A 34 -3.48 8.89 -5.95
C THR A 34 -2.75 9.94 -6.79
N ILE A 35 -3.09 11.23 -6.63
CA ILE A 35 -2.43 12.32 -7.35
C ILE A 35 -0.93 12.35 -7.02
N LEU A 36 -0.54 12.21 -5.76
CA LEU A 36 0.86 12.18 -5.34
C LEU A 36 1.61 10.99 -5.93
N VAL A 37 1.01 9.79 -5.94
CA VAL A 37 1.58 8.60 -6.57
C VAL A 37 1.85 8.82 -8.05
N LEU A 38 0.88 9.34 -8.80
CA LEU A 38 1.04 9.61 -10.23
C LEU A 38 2.09 10.71 -10.49
N PHE A 39 2.13 11.74 -9.65
CA PHE A 39 3.09 12.84 -9.75
C PHE A 39 4.52 12.36 -9.47
N PHE A 40 4.74 11.70 -8.34
CA PHE A 40 6.08 11.19 -8.00
C PHE A 40 6.53 10.08 -8.94
N GLY A 41 5.63 9.19 -9.36
CA GLY A 41 5.92 8.16 -10.34
C GLY A 41 6.43 8.75 -11.66
N LYS A 42 5.79 9.82 -12.15
CA LYS A 42 6.25 10.58 -13.33
C LYS A 42 7.66 11.17 -13.11
N ILE A 43 7.90 11.84 -11.98
CA ILE A 43 9.21 12.45 -11.68
C ILE A 43 10.31 11.41 -11.62
N ILE A 44 10.07 10.28 -10.91
CA ILE A 44 11.03 9.20 -10.77
C ILE A 44 11.35 8.60 -12.14
N HIS A 45 10.32 8.32 -12.94
CA HIS A 45 10.51 7.78 -14.28
C HIS A 45 11.32 8.75 -15.17
N GLN A 46 10.99 10.05 -15.17
CA GLN A 46 11.75 11.06 -15.93
C GLN A 46 13.22 11.13 -15.53
N LYS A 47 13.52 10.93 -14.24
CA LYS A 47 14.87 11.08 -13.70
C LYS A 47 15.74 9.82 -13.89
N TYR A 48 15.14 8.63 -13.84
CA TYR A 48 15.88 7.36 -13.74
C TYR A 48 15.67 6.43 -14.94
N SER A 49 14.78 6.77 -15.89
CA SER A 49 14.66 6.01 -17.14
C SER A 49 15.88 6.22 -18.03
N GLU A 50 16.43 5.13 -18.56
CA GLU A 50 17.51 5.18 -19.56
C GLU A 50 17.00 5.63 -20.95
N ALA A 51 15.71 5.38 -21.23
CA ALA A 51 15.06 5.81 -22.47
C ALA A 51 14.46 7.23 -22.31
N PRO A 52 14.31 7.99 -23.43
CA PRO A 52 13.58 9.24 -23.40
C PRO A 52 12.19 9.05 -22.79
N PHE A 53 11.82 9.92 -21.87
CA PHE A 53 10.51 9.84 -21.22
C PHE A 53 9.38 10.02 -22.23
N VAL A 54 8.53 9.00 -22.35
CA VAL A 54 7.25 9.08 -23.04
C VAL A 54 6.16 9.29 -22.01
N PRO A 55 5.33 10.35 -22.11
CA PRO A 55 4.24 10.57 -21.16
C PRO A 55 3.34 9.35 -21.06
N TYR A 56 2.99 8.97 -19.82
CA TYR A 56 2.04 7.89 -19.59
C TYR A 56 0.71 8.21 -20.27
N HIS A 57 0.22 7.27 -21.03
CA HIS A 57 -1.14 7.32 -21.57
C HIS A 57 -2.03 6.41 -20.75
N TYR A 58 -3.02 7.01 -20.09
CA TYR A 58 -4.01 6.29 -19.29
C TYR A 58 -5.35 6.27 -20.02
N VAL A 59 -5.92 5.07 -20.21
CA VAL A 59 -7.20 4.92 -20.89
C VAL A 59 -8.39 5.13 -19.92
N ALA A 60 -9.55 5.44 -20.48
CA ALA A 60 -10.75 5.71 -19.67
C ALA A 60 -11.14 4.55 -18.74
N ARG A 61 -10.85 3.30 -19.13
CA ARG A 61 -11.08 2.11 -18.29
C ARG A 61 -10.22 2.15 -17.03
N GLU A 62 -8.93 2.49 -17.14
CA GLU A 62 -8.01 2.59 -16.01
C GLU A 62 -8.49 3.65 -15.01
N TRP A 63 -8.87 4.83 -15.50
CA TRP A 63 -9.43 5.88 -14.65
C TRP A 63 -10.71 5.47 -13.91
N LYS A 64 -11.60 4.72 -14.57
CA LYS A 64 -12.82 4.20 -13.92
C LYS A 64 -12.48 3.22 -12.80
N ILE A 65 -11.57 2.28 -13.04
CA ILE A 65 -11.15 1.31 -12.02
C ILE A 65 -10.44 2.04 -10.87
N CYS A 66 -9.51 2.94 -11.18
CA CYS A 66 -8.84 3.78 -10.18
C CYS A 66 -9.85 4.55 -9.31
N ALA A 67 -10.88 5.15 -9.90
CA ALA A 67 -11.92 5.84 -9.14
C ALA A 67 -12.69 4.89 -8.21
N TRP A 68 -13.05 3.68 -8.68
CA TRP A 68 -13.67 2.66 -7.83
C TRP A 68 -12.76 2.20 -6.70
N THR A 69 -11.47 1.99 -6.95
CA THR A 69 -10.49 1.63 -5.92
C THR A 69 -10.38 2.74 -4.86
N ASN A 70 -10.39 4.01 -5.26
CA ASN A 70 -10.41 5.14 -4.31
C ASN A 70 -11.68 5.14 -3.44
N ILE A 71 -12.85 4.86 -4.03
CA ILE A 71 -14.11 4.73 -3.28
C ILE A 71 -14.02 3.58 -2.26
N LEU A 72 -13.50 2.42 -2.66
CA LEU A 72 -13.36 1.26 -1.79
C LEU A 72 -12.32 1.49 -0.68
N ASN A 73 -11.19 2.11 -0.99
CA ASN A 73 -10.21 2.53 0.01
C ASN A 73 -10.85 3.52 1.02
N THR A 74 -11.69 4.43 0.54
CA THR A 74 -12.45 5.34 1.41
C THR A 74 -13.39 4.58 2.35
N VAL A 75 -14.05 3.52 1.87
CA VAL A 75 -14.87 2.64 2.71
C VAL A 75 -14.02 1.97 3.79
N VAL A 76 -12.83 1.47 3.44
CA VAL A 76 -11.89 0.86 4.39
C VAL A 76 -11.43 1.89 5.43
N THR A 77 -11.01 3.09 4.99
CA THR A 77 -10.59 4.17 5.90
C THR A 77 -11.72 4.58 6.85
N TYR A 78 -12.93 4.75 6.31
CA TYR A 78 -14.13 5.07 7.10
C TYR A 78 -14.45 3.97 8.12
N ALA A 79 -14.38 2.69 7.71
CA ALA A 79 -14.59 1.56 8.60
C ALA A 79 -13.54 1.53 9.72
N GLY A 80 -12.26 1.76 9.40
CA GLY A 80 -11.19 1.84 10.40
C GLY A 80 -11.41 2.96 11.40
N PHE A 81 -11.83 4.14 10.93
CA PHE A 81 -12.19 5.26 11.80
C PHE A 81 -13.37 4.91 12.71
N LYS A 82 -14.41 4.26 12.20
CA LYS A 82 -15.56 3.81 13.00
C LYS A 82 -15.18 2.72 14.02
N LEU A 83 -14.29 1.81 13.67
CA LEU A 83 -13.76 0.84 14.63
C LEU A 83 -13.00 1.53 15.77
N TRP A 84 -12.23 2.57 15.48
CA TRP A 84 -11.59 3.40 16.51
C TRP A 84 -12.63 4.13 17.37
N GLU A 85 -13.59 4.81 16.75
CA GLU A 85 -14.64 5.57 17.45
C GLU A 85 -15.45 4.69 18.42
N HIS A 86 -15.67 3.41 18.07
CA HIS A 86 -16.38 2.44 18.91
C HIS A 86 -15.46 1.66 19.86
N GLY A 87 -14.16 1.97 19.91
CA GLY A 87 -13.21 1.36 20.83
C GLY A 87 -12.72 -0.04 20.45
N TYR A 88 -13.00 -0.52 19.25
CA TYR A 88 -12.45 -1.79 18.73
C TYR A 88 -10.99 -1.65 18.28
N VAL A 89 -10.59 -0.46 17.80
CA VAL A 89 -9.20 -0.11 17.50
C VAL A 89 -8.71 0.83 18.60
N ILE A 90 -7.65 0.45 19.28
CA ILE A 90 -7.03 1.25 20.34
C ILE A 90 -5.69 1.77 19.84
N ILE A 91 -5.51 3.08 19.88
CA ILE A 91 -4.29 3.76 19.45
C ILE A 91 -3.56 4.43 20.59
N GLY A 92 -2.23 4.25 20.66
CA GLY A 92 -1.34 5.00 21.55
C GLY A 92 -0.91 6.33 20.92
N ILE A 93 -0.57 7.31 21.73
CA ILE A 93 -0.10 8.64 21.29
C ILE A 93 1.24 9.04 21.88
N ASP A 94 1.85 8.17 22.69
CA ASP A 94 3.08 8.48 23.40
C ASP A 94 4.26 8.57 22.43
N ILE A 95 5.02 9.67 22.51
CA ILE A 95 6.24 9.84 21.72
C ILE A 95 7.38 9.16 22.48
N SER A 96 7.66 7.89 22.11
CA SER A 96 8.68 7.06 22.73
C SER A 96 9.26 6.05 21.75
N LEU A 97 10.18 5.19 22.18
CA LEU A 97 10.75 4.11 21.37
C LEU A 97 9.70 3.08 20.90
N ILE A 98 8.52 3.06 21.51
CA ILE A 98 7.40 2.21 21.11
C ILE A 98 6.98 2.47 19.65
N ILE A 99 7.17 3.69 19.15
CA ILE A 99 6.91 4.04 17.75
C ILE A 99 7.72 3.15 16.80
N ILE A 100 8.98 2.90 17.12
CA ILE A 100 9.87 2.07 16.29
C ILE A 100 9.45 0.60 16.37
N THR A 101 9.20 0.10 17.57
CA THR A 101 8.81 -1.31 17.76
C THR A 101 7.46 -1.61 17.13
N ASP A 102 6.48 -0.74 17.30
CA ASP A 102 5.15 -0.86 16.71
C ASP A 102 5.21 -0.78 15.18
N PHE A 103 6.00 0.16 14.65
CA PHE A 103 6.20 0.25 13.19
C PHE A 103 6.81 -1.03 12.63
N LEU A 104 7.87 -1.57 13.26
CA LEU A 104 8.53 -2.79 12.79
C LEU A 104 7.60 -4.00 12.88
N LEU A 105 6.84 -4.12 13.98
CA LEU A 105 5.86 -5.19 14.15
C LEU A 105 4.78 -5.10 13.07
N LEU A 106 4.22 -3.91 12.86
CA LEU A 106 3.17 -3.66 11.88
C LEU A 106 3.67 -3.93 10.45
N PHE A 107 4.89 -3.46 10.12
CA PHE A 107 5.51 -3.66 8.83
C PHE A 107 5.73 -5.15 8.53
N ILE A 108 6.34 -5.89 9.47
CA ILE A 108 6.64 -7.32 9.28
C ILE A 108 5.35 -8.15 9.25
N ALA A 109 4.39 -7.85 10.13
CA ALA A 109 3.12 -8.58 10.16
C ALA A 109 2.32 -8.39 8.87
N MET A 110 2.22 -7.13 8.38
CA MET A 110 1.54 -6.88 7.11
C MET A 110 2.28 -7.47 5.93
N ASP A 111 3.61 -7.39 5.87
CA ASP A 111 4.41 -8.00 4.81
C ASP A 111 4.17 -9.51 4.72
N PHE A 112 4.10 -10.19 5.89
CA PHE A 112 3.78 -11.62 5.94
C PHE A 112 2.34 -11.91 5.51
N LEU A 113 1.36 -11.17 6.03
CA LEU A 113 -0.05 -11.37 5.70
C LEU A 113 -0.32 -11.13 4.21
N MET A 114 0.29 -10.10 3.64
CA MET A 114 0.18 -9.80 2.21
C MET A 114 0.84 -10.88 1.37
N PHE A 115 2.02 -11.38 1.77
CA PHE A 115 2.66 -12.51 1.10
C PHE A 115 1.77 -13.75 1.09
N ILE A 116 1.23 -14.17 2.25
CA ILE A 116 0.35 -15.35 2.36
C ILE A 116 -0.90 -15.16 1.48
N PHE A 117 -1.55 -14.01 1.60
CA PHE A 117 -2.77 -13.71 0.83
C PHE A 117 -2.50 -13.75 -0.67
N HIS A 118 -1.43 -13.08 -1.13
CA HIS A 118 -1.03 -13.01 -2.52
C HIS A 118 -0.65 -14.41 -3.07
N TYR A 119 0.17 -15.16 -2.32
CA TYR A 119 0.49 -16.55 -2.65
C TYR A 119 -0.77 -17.41 -2.79
N CYS A 120 -1.68 -17.37 -1.80
CA CYS A 120 -2.92 -18.15 -1.83
C CYS A 120 -3.82 -17.79 -3.02
N ILE A 121 -3.92 -16.50 -3.38
CA ILE A 121 -4.67 -16.09 -4.57
C ILE A 121 -4.07 -16.75 -5.81
N HIS A 122 -2.75 -16.68 -5.99
CA HIS A 122 -2.09 -17.25 -7.16
C HIS A 122 -2.22 -18.78 -7.27
N GLN A 123 -2.28 -19.49 -6.13
CA GLN A 123 -2.39 -20.96 -6.09
C GLN A 123 -3.81 -21.48 -6.23
N THR A 124 -4.82 -20.61 -6.36
CA THR A 124 -6.24 -21.01 -6.36
C THR A 124 -6.99 -20.44 -7.56
N PHE A 125 -8.22 -20.92 -7.77
CA PHE A 125 -9.13 -20.35 -8.77
C PHE A 125 -9.44 -18.87 -8.57
N LEU A 126 -9.17 -18.34 -7.38
CA LEU A 126 -9.36 -16.92 -7.03
C LEU A 126 -8.49 -15.99 -7.87
N TYR A 127 -7.34 -16.46 -8.37
CA TYR A 127 -6.49 -15.68 -9.27
C TYR A 127 -7.29 -15.09 -10.43
N LYS A 128 -8.02 -15.94 -11.18
CA LYS A 128 -8.79 -15.52 -12.34
C LYS A 128 -9.92 -14.53 -12.02
N ILE A 129 -10.47 -14.59 -10.81
CA ILE A 129 -11.61 -13.76 -10.40
C ILE A 129 -11.11 -12.44 -9.79
N VAL A 130 -10.10 -12.50 -8.94
CA VAL A 130 -9.73 -11.40 -8.04
C VAL A 130 -8.48 -10.67 -8.54
N HIS A 131 -7.46 -11.38 -9.02
CA HIS A 131 -6.12 -10.83 -9.21
C HIS A 131 -5.67 -10.72 -10.68
N GLN A 132 -6.27 -11.47 -11.60
CA GLN A 132 -5.91 -11.42 -13.02
C GLN A 132 -6.04 -10.02 -13.63
N LEU A 133 -6.97 -9.18 -13.11
CA LEU A 133 -7.11 -7.81 -13.55
C LEU A 133 -5.82 -7.00 -13.31
N HIS A 134 -5.19 -7.18 -12.16
CA HIS A 134 -3.94 -6.54 -11.78
C HIS A 134 -2.79 -6.98 -12.70
N HIS A 135 -2.71 -8.28 -12.98
CA HIS A 135 -1.69 -8.87 -13.86
C HIS A 135 -1.84 -8.55 -15.36
N GLN A 136 -2.92 -7.88 -15.80
CA GLN A 136 -3.00 -7.37 -17.16
C GLN A 136 -1.93 -6.31 -17.46
N ALA A 137 -1.39 -5.65 -16.45
CA ALA A 137 -0.30 -4.68 -16.56
C ALA A 137 1.07 -5.38 -16.57
N ILE A 138 1.47 -5.95 -17.71
CA ILE A 138 2.79 -6.60 -17.89
C ILE A 138 3.94 -5.60 -17.68
N ASN A 139 3.76 -4.36 -18.15
CA ASN A 139 4.69 -3.25 -17.91
C ASN A 139 3.99 -2.22 -17.00
N PRO A 140 4.11 -2.37 -15.68
CA PRO A 140 3.34 -1.56 -14.74
C PRO A 140 3.66 -0.06 -14.87
N LYS A 141 2.63 0.74 -14.71
CA LYS A 141 2.66 2.21 -14.63
C LYS A 141 2.15 2.64 -13.25
N PRO A 142 2.46 3.82 -12.75
CA PRO A 142 2.02 4.26 -11.41
C PRO A 142 0.51 4.13 -11.14
N ILE A 143 -0.36 4.25 -12.16
CA ILE A 143 -1.80 4.06 -12.00
C ILE A 143 -2.17 2.61 -11.69
N ASP A 144 -1.34 1.63 -12.10
CA ASP A 144 -1.64 0.20 -11.93
C ASP A 144 -1.63 -0.23 -10.46
N LEU A 145 -1.03 0.58 -9.56
CA LEU A 145 -1.22 0.46 -8.11
C LEU A 145 -2.70 0.52 -7.70
N PHE A 146 -3.54 1.20 -8.48
CA PHE A 146 -4.96 1.39 -8.23
C PHE A 146 -5.85 0.57 -9.18
N ILE A 147 -5.26 -0.26 -10.05
CA ILE A 147 -6.02 -1.15 -10.94
C ILE A 147 -6.20 -2.49 -10.25
N LEU A 148 -7.14 -2.52 -9.32
CA LEU A 148 -7.43 -3.66 -8.47
C LEU A 148 -8.88 -4.10 -8.62
N HIS A 149 -9.12 -5.40 -8.46
CA HIS A 149 -10.48 -5.91 -8.34
C HIS A 149 -11.10 -5.49 -6.99
N PRO A 150 -12.41 -5.18 -6.91
CA PRO A 150 -13.04 -4.77 -5.66
C PRO A 150 -12.78 -5.71 -4.47
N LEU A 151 -12.85 -7.02 -4.70
CA LEU A 151 -12.56 -8.01 -3.66
C LEU A 151 -11.11 -7.96 -3.19
N GLU A 152 -10.17 -7.70 -4.10
CA GLU A 152 -8.75 -7.56 -3.75
C GLU A 152 -8.53 -6.35 -2.85
N THR A 153 -9.05 -5.19 -3.23
CA THR A 153 -8.97 -3.95 -2.44
C THR A 153 -9.56 -4.14 -1.05
N ILE A 154 -10.76 -4.74 -0.95
CA ILE A 154 -11.42 -4.97 0.33
C ILE A 154 -10.67 -6.00 1.17
N SER A 155 -10.10 -7.04 0.55
CA SER A 155 -9.33 -8.07 1.28
C SER A 155 -8.06 -7.50 1.90
N PHE A 156 -7.28 -6.71 1.16
CA PHE A 156 -6.12 -6.02 1.73
C PHE A 156 -6.52 -5.05 2.85
N GLY A 157 -7.61 -4.30 2.65
CA GLY A 157 -8.17 -3.44 3.68
C GLY A 157 -8.63 -4.22 4.91
N ALA A 158 -9.24 -5.40 4.73
CA ALA A 158 -9.66 -6.26 5.84
C ALA A 158 -8.47 -6.80 6.64
N LEU A 159 -7.39 -7.28 5.99
CA LEU A 159 -6.16 -7.71 6.66
C LEU A 159 -5.60 -6.58 7.54
N TRP A 160 -5.54 -5.37 7.01
CA TRP A 160 -5.13 -4.17 7.72
C TRP A 160 -6.00 -3.90 8.96
N LEU A 161 -7.32 -3.86 8.80
CA LEU A 161 -8.25 -3.56 9.89
C LEU A 161 -8.25 -4.66 10.95
N ILE A 162 -8.16 -5.94 10.56
CA ILE A 162 -8.03 -7.06 11.49
C ILE A 162 -6.78 -6.89 12.35
N LEU A 163 -5.62 -6.54 11.74
CA LEU A 163 -4.39 -6.35 12.50
C LEU A 163 -4.51 -5.19 13.50
N LEU A 164 -5.14 -4.08 13.11
CA LEU A 164 -5.38 -2.94 14.00
C LEU A 164 -6.36 -3.27 15.15
N THR A 165 -7.30 -4.19 14.94
CA THR A 165 -8.22 -4.60 16.02
C THR A 165 -7.62 -5.63 16.97
N LEU A 166 -6.65 -6.42 16.51
CA LEU A 166 -6.00 -7.45 17.33
C LEU A 166 -4.86 -6.89 18.20
N PHE A 167 -4.24 -5.79 17.77
CA PHE A 167 -3.08 -5.20 18.43
C PHE A 167 -3.26 -3.69 18.62
N HIS A 168 -2.68 -3.18 19.72
CA HIS A 168 -2.67 -1.75 19.98
C HIS A 168 -1.39 -1.14 19.39
N PHE A 169 -1.53 -0.20 18.47
CA PHE A 169 -0.41 0.45 17.83
C PHE A 169 -0.38 1.95 18.14
N ASN A 170 0.81 2.50 18.17
CA ASN A 170 0.99 3.94 18.27
C ASN A 170 0.57 4.60 16.94
N ILE A 171 -0.16 5.71 17.01
CA ILE A 171 -0.69 6.42 15.81
C ILE A 171 0.44 6.87 14.87
N TYR A 172 1.58 7.28 15.39
CA TYR A 172 2.72 7.69 14.58
C TYR A 172 3.30 6.49 13.80
N SER A 173 3.33 5.30 14.40
CA SER A 173 3.73 4.06 13.74
C SER A 173 2.77 3.69 12.61
N VAL A 174 1.47 3.87 12.85
CA VAL A 174 0.42 3.65 11.83
C VAL A 174 0.62 4.61 10.65
N VAL A 175 0.83 5.90 10.91
CA VAL A 175 1.06 6.91 9.85
C VAL A 175 2.34 6.61 9.07
N ILE A 176 3.45 6.29 9.76
CA ILE A 176 4.71 5.92 9.10
C ILE A 176 4.51 4.69 8.22
N TYR A 177 3.82 3.66 8.73
CA TYR A 177 3.52 2.47 7.97
C TYR A 177 2.71 2.78 6.72
N LEU A 178 1.64 3.59 6.80
CA LEU A 178 0.81 3.95 5.65
C LEU A 178 1.61 4.70 4.57
N ILE A 179 2.51 5.61 4.98
CA ILE A 179 3.41 6.28 4.04
C ILE A 179 4.33 5.27 3.34
N ILE A 180 4.94 4.37 4.10
CA ILE A 180 5.84 3.34 3.57
C ILE A 180 5.08 2.36 2.66
N ASN A 181 3.86 1.97 3.01
CA ASN A 181 2.98 1.15 2.17
C ASN A 181 2.76 1.79 0.78
N VAL A 182 2.43 3.08 0.74
CA VAL A 182 2.25 3.82 -0.52
C VAL A 182 3.56 3.90 -1.31
N VAL A 183 4.69 4.13 -0.65
CA VAL A 183 6.02 4.17 -1.29
C VAL A 183 6.38 2.84 -1.92
N PHE A 184 6.17 1.72 -1.22
CA PHE A 184 6.41 0.38 -1.80
C PHE A 184 5.43 0.08 -2.94
N GLY A 185 4.17 0.45 -2.78
CA GLY A 185 3.17 0.30 -3.84
C GLY A 185 3.57 1.06 -5.12
N LEU A 186 3.97 2.33 -4.99
CA LEU A 186 4.51 3.11 -6.11
C LEU A 186 5.76 2.46 -6.70
N THR A 187 6.71 2.05 -5.85
CA THR A 187 7.98 1.45 -6.29
C THR A 187 7.73 0.21 -7.13
N GLY A 188 6.83 -0.67 -6.71
CA GLY A 188 6.45 -1.87 -7.46
C GLY A 188 5.87 -1.56 -8.86
N HIS A 189 5.22 -0.42 -9.02
CA HIS A 189 4.51 -0.04 -10.25
C HIS A 189 5.20 1.07 -11.05
N LEU A 190 6.51 1.27 -10.92
CA LEU A 190 7.24 2.27 -11.68
C LEU A 190 7.50 1.88 -13.14
N GLY A 191 7.55 0.58 -13.47
CA GLY A 191 7.94 0.08 -14.77
C GLY A 191 9.44 0.26 -15.10
N ILE A 192 10.21 0.84 -14.19
CA ILE A 192 11.66 1.02 -14.26
C ILE A 192 12.28 0.72 -12.90
N GLU A 193 13.57 0.37 -12.87
CA GLU A 193 14.31 0.17 -11.62
C GLU A 193 15.16 1.42 -11.30
N PRO A 194 14.75 2.25 -10.33
CA PRO A 194 15.46 3.49 -10.02
C PRO A 194 16.74 3.25 -9.19
N LEU A 195 16.88 2.07 -8.56
CA LEU A 195 18.01 1.77 -7.69
C LEU A 195 19.15 1.11 -8.48
N PRO A 196 20.38 1.68 -8.47
CA PRO A 196 21.53 1.07 -9.09
C PRO A 196 21.84 -0.31 -8.50
N VAL A 197 22.40 -1.23 -9.31
CA VAL A 197 22.76 -2.59 -8.89
C VAL A 197 23.62 -2.60 -7.62
N LYS A 198 24.57 -1.66 -7.49
CA LYS A 198 25.42 -1.52 -6.28
C LYS A 198 24.60 -1.27 -5.02
N VAL A 199 23.52 -0.49 -5.11
CA VAL A 199 22.64 -0.19 -3.97
C VAL A 199 21.77 -1.40 -3.66
N ARG A 200 21.16 -2.02 -4.68
CA ARG A 200 20.33 -3.22 -4.52
C ARG A 200 21.09 -4.43 -3.93
N SER A 201 22.41 -4.49 -4.11
CA SER A 201 23.26 -5.56 -3.55
C SER A 201 23.67 -5.35 -2.09
N LEU A 202 23.37 -4.18 -1.49
CA LEU A 202 23.68 -3.95 -0.08
C LEU A 202 22.93 -4.94 0.84
N PRO A 203 23.53 -5.35 1.98
CA PRO A 203 23.05 -6.45 2.82
C PRO A 203 21.58 -6.35 3.25
N LEU A 204 21.08 -5.14 3.52
CA LEU A 204 19.68 -4.93 3.91
C LEU A 204 18.79 -4.69 2.68
N ILE A 205 19.25 -3.89 1.71
CA ILE A 205 18.47 -3.48 0.54
C ILE A 205 18.12 -4.68 -0.35
N LYS A 206 18.99 -5.68 -0.44
CA LYS A 206 18.76 -6.91 -1.25
C LYS A 206 17.54 -7.73 -0.84
N TYR A 207 16.99 -7.47 0.34
CA TYR A 207 15.78 -8.13 0.83
C TYR A 207 14.50 -7.29 0.61
N LEU A 208 14.63 -6.02 0.20
CA LEU A 208 13.47 -5.19 -0.08
C LEU A 208 12.81 -5.55 -1.42
N GLY A 209 11.51 -5.40 -1.48
CA GLY A 209 10.72 -5.48 -2.70
C GLY A 209 11.00 -4.28 -3.60
N THR A 210 11.92 -4.43 -4.56
CA THR A 210 12.26 -3.38 -5.52
C THR A 210 11.30 -3.37 -6.70
N SER A 211 11.40 -2.37 -7.56
CA SER A 211 10.60 -2.32 -8.80
C SER A 211 10.82 -3.55 -9.67
N SER A 212 12.08 -3.96 -9.87
CA SER A 212 12.39 -5.17 -10.65
C SER A 212 11.83 -6.44 -10.01
N PHE A 213 11.80 -6.54 -8.69
CA PHE A 213 11.26 -7.71 -7.99
C PHE A 213 9.76 -7.88 -8.30
N HIS A 214 8.98 -6.83 -8.19
CA HIS A 214 7.54 -6.88 -8.46
C HIS A 214 7.24 -6.95 -9.97
N HIS A 215 8.02 -6.25 -10.81
CA HIS A 215 7.91 -6.38 -12.26
C HIS A 215 8.18 -7.81 -12.74
N ASN A 216 9.19 -8.49 -12.18
CA ASN A 216 9.45 -9.90 -12.47
C ASN A 216 8.28 -10.81 -12.06
N HIS A 217 7.53 -10.45 -11.00
CA HIS A 217 6.30 -11.12 -10.62
C HIS A 217 5.21 -10.95 -11.68
N HIS A 218 4.99 -9.75 -12.21
CA HIS A 218 4.04 -9.53 -13.30
C HIS A 218 4.41 -10.26 -14.59
N LEU A 219 5.71 -10.49 -14.84
CA LEU A 219 6.18 -11.27 -15.98
C LEU A 219 6.08 -12.78 -15.76
N LYS A 220 6.22 -13.24 -14.52
CA LYS A 220 6.27 -14.65 -14.13
C LYS A 220 5.50 -14.83 -12.82
N GLU A 221 4.22 -15.03 -12.94
CA GLU A 221 3.23 -15.08 -11.88
C GLU A 221 3.44 -16.20 -10.83
N GLU A 222 4.43 -17.06 -11.04
CA GLU A 222 4.76 -18.22 -10.20
C GLU A 222 5.80 -17.90 -9.12
N TYR A 223 6.35 -16.66 -9.08
CA TYR A 223 7.46 -16.25 -8.21
C TYR A 223 7.24 -14.86 -7.65
N ASN A 224 7.98 -14.52 -6.57
CA ASN A 224 8.09 -13.16 -6.02
C ASN A 224 6.76 -12.58 -5.52
N PHE A 225 6.09 -13.31 -4.64
CA PHE A 225 4.78 -12.92 -4.06
C PHE A 225 4.87 -11.86 -2.97
N GLY A 226 6.08 -11.56 -2.46
CA GLY A 226 6.30 -10.52 -1.44
C GLY A 226 5.95 -9.12 -1.96
N PHE A 227 5.62 -8.23 -1.03
CA PHE A 227 5.28 -6.84 -1.34
C PHE A 227 6.35 -5.86 -0.85
N TYR A 228 6.64 -5.85 0.47
CA TYR A 228 7.68 -4.97 1.02
C TYR A 228 9.05 -5.63 1.02
N THR A 229 9.08 -6.94 1.26
CA THR A 229 10.35 -7.68 1.28
C THR A 229 10.27 -8.97 0.47
N SER A 230 11.45 -9.46 0.06
CA SER A 230 11.62 -10.79 -0.54
C SER A 230 11.95 -11.86 0.51
N ILE A 231 11.84 -11.57 1.81
CA ILE A 231 12.22 -12.48 2.88
C ILE A 231 11.38 -13.74 2.85
N TRP A 232 10.07 -13.59 2.71
CA TRP A 232 9.13 -14.71 2.67
C TRP A 232 9.31 -15.57 1.42
N ASP A 233 9.52 -14.95 0.26
CA ASP A 233 9.82 -15.68 -0.97
C ASP A 233 11.11 -16.50 -0.85
N ARG A 234 12.14 -15.96 -0.21
CA ARG A 234 13.38 -16.69 0.04
C ARG A 234 13.18 -17.83 1.02
N LEU A 235 12.39 -17.62 2.06
CA LEU A 235 12.09 -18.62 3.08
C LEU A 235 11.27 -19.78 2.51
N PHE A 236 10.27 -19.48 1.68
CA PHE A 236 9.36 -20.48 1.10
C PHE A 236 9.79 -20.96 -0.31
N GLY A 237 10.94 -20.52 -0.82
CA GLY A 237 11.50 -21.00 -2.09
C GLY A 237 10.81 -20.45 -3.35
N THR A 238 10.08 -19.35 -3.24
CA THR A 238 9.40 -18.66 -4.35
C THR A 238 10.16 -17.45 -4.87
N PHE A 239 11.37 -17.18 -4.36
CA PHE A 239 12.21 -16.07 -4.84
C PHE A 239 12.87 -16.39 -6.17
N LYS A 240 12.79 -15.44 -7.11
CA LYS A 240 13.53 -15.45 -8.36
C LYS A 240 14.14 -14.07 -8.63
N SER A 241 15.46 -14.06 -8.90
CA SER A 241 16.22 -12.85 -9.26
C SER A 241 16.00 -12.48 -10.73
#